data_71969967fa1fbbc0dca3ffbe36d0502c
#
_entry.id   71969967fa1fbbc0dca3ffbe36d0502c
#
_cell.length_a   1.000
_cell.length_b   1.000
_cell.length_c   1.000
_cell.angle_alpha   90.00
_cell.angle_beta   90.00
_cell.angle_gamma   90.00
#
_symmetry.space_group_name_H-M   'P 1'
#
loop_
_entity.id
_entity.type
_entity.pdbx_description
1 polymer ?
#
loop_
_entity_poly.entity_id
_entity_poly.type
_entity_poly.pdbx_seq_one_letter_code
_entity_poly.pdbx_strand_id
1 'polypeptide(L)'
;MNRRAVVLGSAGQLGAELVRELRARGYSAIGWDRDEVDITDAAAVENAIARFDAEVVFNAAAYNQVDVAEEEPQAAFEVNALAVRNIALACRQTDARLVHFSTDYVFDGWARHPYAEDDPTHPLGAYAVSKLAGELYAQAYLDRVLIVRTSGLFGPRGLATARGNFVELMLRLAVSGQPIRVVEDHVASPTFAPLLAARTIDLADREAWGLFHIGGGAPISWFQFARTIFEVAGLKPMLLATSEREYRTRARRPKYSALSNAKMERVGLDPMPPVRQALEGYFAERSRAVSGTPA
;
A
#
# COMPACT_ATOMS: atom_id res chain seq x y z
N MET A 1 9.45 12.57 25.67
CA MET A 1 10.47 12.45 24.58
C MET A 1 9.71 12.21 23.30
N ASN A 2 10.09 12.87 22.19
CA ASN A 2 9.45 12.58 20.89
C ASN A 2 9.85 11.18 20.41
N ARG A 3 8.90 10.34 20.07
CA ARG A 3 9.18 9.01 19.50
C ARG A 3 9.92 9.17 18.16
N ARG A 4 10.96 8.36 17.94
CA ARG A 4 11.76 8.40 16.70
C ARG A 4 11.28 7.34 15.72
N ALA A 5 10.89 7.78 14.53
CA ALA A 5 10.38 6.92 13.49
C ALA A 5 11.20 7.03 12.19
N VAL A 6 11.45 5.89 11.57
CA VAL A 6 12.06 5.79 10.24
C VAL A 6 11.00 5.31 9.25
N VAL A 7 10.96 5.92 8.07
CA VAL A 7 10.11 5.47 6.95
C VAL A 7 11.01 5.13 5.77
N LEU A 8 11.09 3.85 5.41
CA LEU A 8 11.76 3.37 4.22
C LEU A 8 10.82 3.42 3.01
N GLY A 9 11.31 3.92 1.87
CA GLY A 9 10.50 4.18 0.68
C GLY A 9 9.65 5.45 0.81
N SER A 10 10.22 6.49 1.40
CA SER A 10 9.54 7.74 1.76
C SER A 10 9.07 8.59 0.58
N ALA A 11 9.67 8.44 -0.62
CA ALA A 11 9.21 9.12 -1.83
C ALA A 11 7.97 8.46 -2.48
N GLY A 12 7.62 7.23 -2.06
CA GLY A 12 6.43 6.51 -2.52
C GLY A 12 5.13 7.14 -2.04
N GLN A 13 3.99 6.70 -2.62
CA GLN A 13 2.67 7.22 -2.27
C GLN A 13 2.36 7.08 -0.77
N LEU A 14 2.60 5.89 -0.20
CA LEU A 14 2.34 5.64 1.21
C LEU A 14 3.43 6.23 2.11
N GLY A 15 4.70 6.08 1.72
CA GLY A 15 5.82 6.54 2.53
C GLY A 15 5.78 8.04 2.81
N ALA A 16 5.42 8.85 1.81
CA ALA A 16 5.26 10.30 1.98
C ALA A 16 4.13 10.65 2.97
N GLU A 17 3.01 9.92 2.91
CA GLU A 17 1.89 10.13 3.83
C GLU A 17 2.23 9.70 5.26
N LEU A 18 2.99 8.61 5.42
CA LEU A 18 3.50 8.19 6.73
C LEU A 18 4.40 9.26 7.35
N VAL A 19 5.37 9.79 6.58
CA VAL A 19 6.26 10.87 7.08
C VAL A 19 5.45 12.10 7.49
N ARG A 20 4.49 12.51 6.65
CA ARG A 20 3.61 13.65 6.92
C ARG A 20 2.83 13.46 8.21
N GLU A 21 2.16 12.33 8.33
CA GLU A 21 1.27 12.02 9.45
C GLU A 21 2.06 11.82 10.76
N LEU A 22 3.20 11.11 10.72
CA LEU A 22 4.07 10.95 11.89
C LEU A 22 4.54 12.30 12.43
N ARG A 23 5.00 13.21 11.54
CA ARG A 23 5.42 14.56 11.94
C ARG A 23 4.26 15.37 12.52
N ALA A 24 3.07 15.28 11.93
CA ALA A 24 1.88 15.95 12.45
C ALA A 24 1.49 15.46 13.86
N ARG A 25 1.79 14.19 14.19
CA ARG A 25 1.62 13.62 15.54
C ARG A 25 2.78 13.86 16.50
N GLY A 26 3.77 14.64 16.11
CA GLY A 26 4.90 15.00 16.96
C GLY A 26 6.02 13.96 17.03
N TYR A 27 6.07 13.00 16.08
CA TYR A 27 7.23 12.12 15.97
C TYR A 27 8.43 12.85 15.39
N SER A 28 9.63 12.50 15.85
CA SER A 28 10.87 12.78 15.14
C SER A 28 10.98 11.77 14.00
N ALA A 29 10.37 12.09 12.85
CA ALA A 29 10.28 11.19 11.71
C ALA A 29 11.26 11.56 10.60
N ILE A 30 12.07 10.58 10.16
CA ILE A 30 12.92 10.68 8.99
C ILE A 30 12.45 9.72 7.91
N GLY A 31 12.48 10.17 6.65
CA GLY A 31 12.20 9.33 5.50
C GLY A 31 13.49 9.05 4.75
N TRP A 32 13.70 7.81 4.34
CA TRP A 32 14.78 7.39 3.46
C TRP A 32 14.21 6.69 2.24
N ASP A 33 14.81 6.99 1.11
CA ASP A 33 14.58 6.31 -0.14
C ASP A 33 15.83 5.53 -0.56
N ARG A 34 15.81 4.92 -1.73
CA ARG A 34 16.88 4.06 -2.21
C ARG A 34 18.25 4.77 -2.27
N ASP A 35 18.26 6.06 -2.63
CA ASP A 35 19.49 6.84 -2.75
C ASP A 35 20.13 7.14 -1.39
N GLU A 36 19.34 7.17 -0.28
CA GLU A 36 19.87 7.37 1.06
C GLU A 36 20.16 6.04 1.76
N VAL A 37 19.26 5.05 1.62
CA VAL A 37 19.41 3.73 2.23
C VAL A 37 18.84 2.65 1.28
N ASP A 38 19.70 1.94 0.57
CA ASP A 38 19.28 0.77 -0.19
C ASP A 38 18.95 -0.37 0.79
N ILE A 39 17.67 -0.74 0.86
CA ILE A 39 17.19 -1.79 1.79
C ILE A 39 17.72 -3.18 1.46
N THR A 40 18.28 -3.40 0.27
CA THR A 40 18.90 -4.66 -0.11
C THR A 40 20.31 -4.80 0.48
N ASP A 41 20.95 -3.69 0.87
CA ASP A 41 22.21 -3.68 1.61
C ASP A 41 21.95 -3.81 3.14
N ALA A 42 22.19 -4.99 3.67
CA ALA A 42 21.94 -5.29 5.08
C ALA A 42 22.75 -4.38 6.02
N ALA A 43 24.02 -4.07 5.68
CA ALA A 43 24.87 -3.24 6.51
C ALA A 43 24.43 -1.76 6.48
N ALA A 44 24.01 -1.27 5.32
CA ALA A 44 23.46 0.09 5.20
C ALA A 44 22.20 0.25 6.06
N VAL A 45 21.28 -0.71 6.02
CA VAL A 45 20.04 -0.71 6.82
C VAL A 45 20.33 -0.75 8.31
N GLU A 46 21.19 -1.67 8.76
CA GLU A 46 21.58 -1.81 10.18
C GLU A 46 22.20 -0.51 10.71
N ASN A 47 23.19 0.01 10.01
CA ASN A 47 23.87 1.24 10.40
C ASN A 47 22.92 2.45 10.45
N ALA A 48 22.01 2.58 9.47
CA ALA A 48 21.09 3.70 9.41
C ALA A 48 20.08 3.68 10.56
N ILE A 49 19.47 2.53 10.84
CA ILE A 49 18.49 2.35 11.92
C ILE A 49 19.17 2.57 13.30
N ALA A 50 20.36 1.99 13.51
CA ALA A 50 21.11 2.13 14.76
C ALA A 50 21.54 3.58 15.00
N ARG A 51 22.10 4.28 14.01
CA ARG A 51 22.56 5.67 14.14
C ARG A 51 21.43 6.66 14.41
N PHE A 52 20.24 6.43 13.86
CA PHE A 52 19.07 7.25 14.13
C PHE A 52 18.42 6.89 15.48
N ASP A 53 18.78 5.75 16.06
CA ASP A 53 18.19 5.22 17.29
C ASP A 53 16.66 5.11 17.17
N ALA A 54 16.21 4.48 16.08
CA ALA A 54 14.79 4.39 15.73
C ALA A 54 14.03 3.53 16.75
N GLU A 55 12.87 3.99 17.21
CA GLU A 55 11.95 3.20 18.04
C GLU A 55 10.96 2.39 17.20
N VAL A 56 10.64 2.91 15.98
CA VAL A 56 9.77 2.23 15.03
C VAL A 56 10.23 2.48 13.59
N VAL A 57 10.23 1.43 12.79
CA VAL A 57 10.58 1.44 11.37
C VAL A 57 9.33 1.09 10.56
N PHE A 58 8.92 1.99 9.67
CA PHE A 58 7.85 1.75 8.70
C PHE A 58 8.47 1.39 7.36
N ASN A 59 8.30 0.15 6.92
CA ASN A 59 8.79 -0.30 5.61
C ASN A 59 7.71 -0.18 4.54
N ALA A 60 7.66 0.97 3.87
CA ALA A 60 6.81 1.23 2.70
C ALA A 60 7.55 1.03 1.36
N ALA A 61 8.84 0.64 1.39
CA ALA A 61 9.58 0.29 0.20
C ALA A 61 9.13 -1.05 -0.36
N ALA A 62 8.95 -1.14 -1.67
CA ALA A 62 8.56 -2.38 -2.33
C ALA A 62 8.88 -2.34 -3.84
N TYR A 63 9.19 -3.52 -4.40
CA TYR A 63 9.10 -3.77 -5.82
C TYR A 63 7.63 -4.03 -6.16
N ASN A 64 6.96 -3.06 -6.82
CA ASN A 64 5.51 -3.09 -7.05
C ASN A 64 5.13 -3.19 -8.54
N GLN A 65 6.08 -3.57 -9.39
CA GLN A 65 5.86 -3.77 -10.83
C GLN A 65 5.33 -5.19 -11.10
N VAL A 66 4.03 -5.40 -10.82
CA VAL A 66 3.39 -6.72 -10.78
C VAL A 66 3.64 -7.54 -12.05
N ASP A 67 3.48 -6.93 -13.25
CA ASP A 67 3.68 -7.63 -14.52
C ASP A 67 5.16 -7.87 -14.83
N VAL A 68 6.05 -6.94 -14.46
CA VAL A 68 7.51 -7.09 -14.67
C VAL A 68 8.09 -8.12 -13.69
N ALA A 69 7.50 -8.29 -12.52
CA ALA A 69 7.93 -9.31 -11.56
C ALA A 69 7.85 -10.74 -12.13
N GLU A 70 6.98 -11.00 -13.11
CA GLU A 70 6.92 -12.31 -13.79
C GLU A 70 8.17 -12.55 -14.66
N GLU A 71 8.80 -11.49 -15.15
CA GLU A 71 10.04 -11.55 -15.95
C GLU A 71 11.29 -11.41 -15.06
N GLU A 72 11.20 -10.68 -13.96
CA GLU A 72 12.27 -10.38 -13.02
C GLU A 72 11.94 -10.85 -11.59
N PRO A 73 11.61 -12.15 -11.39
CA PRO A 73 11.16 -12.63 -10.07
C PRO A 73 12.23 -12.49 -8.99
N GLN A 74 13.51 -12.57 -9.36
CA GLN A 74 14.63 -12.39 -8.44
C GLN A 74 14.68 -10.96 -7.90
N ALA A 75 14.53 -9.94 -8.75
CA ALA A 75 14.51 -8.54 -8.33
C ALA A 75 13.32 -8.26 -7.38
N ALA A 76 12.14 -8.83 -7.69
CA ALA A 76 10.99 -8.72 -6.81
C ALA A 76 11.23 -9.40 -5.45
N PHE A 77 11.85 -10.58 -5.43
CA PHE A 77 12.15 -11.33 -4.21
C PHE A 77 13.23 -10.65 -3.36
N GLU A 78 14.26 -10.07 -4.01
CA GLU A 78 15.32 -9.32 -3.33
C GLU A 78 14.75 -8.17 -2.50
N VAL A 79 13.89 -7.35 -3.12
CA VAL A 79 13.31 -6.17 -2.47
C VAL A 79 12.17 -6.53 -1.50
N ASN A 80 11.26 -7.42 -1.92
CA ASN A 80 10.03 -7.69 -1.16
C ASN A 80 10.19 -8.75 -0.07
N ALA A 81 11.26 -9.55 -0.12
CA ALA A 81 11.50 -10.64 0.84
C ALA A 81 12.86 -10.50 1.55
N LEU A 82 13.98 -10.58 0.83
CA LEU A 82 15.30 -10.57 1.46
C LEU A 82 15.63 -9.24 2.14
N ALA A 83 15.25 -8.11 1.53
CA ALA A 83 15.40 -6.81 2.16
C ALA A 83 14.52 -6.68 3.42
N VAL A 84 13.31 -7.27 3.44
CA VAL A 84 12.47 -7.28 4.65
C VAL A 84 13.13 -8.08 5.77
N ARG A 85 13.79 -9.20 5.42
CA ARG A 85 14.63 -9.94 6.38
C ARG A 85 15.75 -9.07 6.95
N ASN A 86 16.46 -8.32 6.11
CA ASN A 86 17.53 -7.41 6.57
C ASN A 86 16.99 -6.36 7.56
N ILE A 87 15.85 -5.73 7.22
CA ILE A 87 15.18 -4.75 8.09
C ILE A 87 14.77 -5.40 9.42
N ALA A 88 14.19 -6.61 9.38
CA ALA A 88 13.75 -7.31 10.58
C ALA A 88 14.95 -7.66 11.50
N LEU A 89 16.08 -8.08 10.94
CA LEU A 89 17.31 -8.33 11.69
C LEU A 89 17.87 -7.06 12.33
N ALA A 90 17.90 -5.94 11.59
CA ALA A 90 18.33 -4.65 12.10
C ALA A 90 17.42 -4.16 13.24
N CYS A 91 16.09 -4.28 13.07
CA CYS A 91 15.13 -3.96 14.12
C CYS A 91 15.33 -4.82 15.38
N ARG A 92 15.60 -6.12 15.21
CA ARG A 92 15.88 -7.02 16.35
C ARG A 92 17.13 -6.62 17.13
N GLN A 93 18.18 -6.18 16.44
CA GLN A 93 19.45 -5.77 17.07
C GLN A 93 19.31 -4.45 17.84
N THR A 94 18.44 -3.55 17.37
CA THR A 94 18.23 -2.23 17.95
C THR A 94 17.02 -2.11 18.87
N ASP A 95 16.27 -3.22 19.08
CA ASP A 95 14.95 -3.28 19.75
C ASP A 95 13.91 -2.35 19.13
N ALA A 96 14.10 -1.95 17.87
CA ALA A 96 13.12 -1.18 17.11
C ALA A 96 11.94 -2.06 16.69
N ARG A 97 10.75 -1.50 16.67
CA ARG A 97 9.53 -2.16 16.18
C ARG A 97 9.43 -2.03 14.67
N LEU A 98 8.93 -3.05 13.98
CA LEU A 98 8.71 -3.03 12.54
C LEU A 98 7.23 -2.96 12.19
N VAL A 99 6.90 -2.03 11.30
CA VAL A 99 5.62 -1.97 10.56
C VAL A 99 5.90 -2.27 9.09
N HIS A 100 5.36 -3.37 8.57
CA HIS A 100 5.58 -3.80 7.19
C HIS A 100 4.28 -3.81 6.39
N PHE A 101 4.31 -3.27 5.17
CA PHE A 101 3.16 -3.25 4.28
C PHE A 101 3.21 -4.40 3.27
N SER A 102 2.10 -5.11 3.16
CA SER A 102 1.87 -6.21 2.25
C SER A 102 0.67 -5.94 1.33
N THR A 103 0.17 -6.95 0.67
CA THR A 103 -0.79 -6.85 -0.42
C THR A 103 -1.95 -7.83 -0.28
N ASP A 104 -3.09 -7.46 -0.83
CA ASP A 104 -4.24 -8.33 -1.07
C ASP A 104 -3.97 -9.45 -2.10
N TYR A 105 -2.92 -9.33 -2.91
CA TYR A 105 -2.55 -10.33 -3.92
C TYR A 105 -2.00 -11.63 -3.31
N VAL A 106 -1.81 -11.70 -2.00
CA VAL A 106 -1.49 -12.98 -1.32
C VAL A 106 -2.62 -13.99 -1.38
N PHE A 107 -3.83 -13.60 -1.79
CA PHE A 107 -5.01 -14.46 -1.91
C PHE A 107 -5.24 -14.94 -3.35
N ASP A 108 -5.96 -16.06 -3.51
CA ASP A 108 -6.25 -16.68 -4.81
C ASP A 108 -7.40 -16.03 -5.60
N GLY A 109 -8.24 -15.25 -4.94
CA GLY A 109 -9.36 -14.58 -5.56
C GLY A 109 -10.64 -15.42 -5.74
N TRP A 110 -10.75 -16.57 -5.07
CA TRP A 110 -11.93 -17.46 -5.15
C TRP A 110 -13.00 -17.15 -4.10
N ALA A 111 -12.68 -16.36 -3.07
CA ALA A 111 -13.67 -15.92 -2.09
C ALA A 111 -14.75 -15.05 -2.75
N ARG A 112 -15.95 -15.13 -2.20
CA ARG A 112 -17.08 -14.25 -2.58
C ARG A 112 -17.45 -13.27 -1.48
N HIS A 113 -16.56 -13.11 -0.52
CA HIS A 113 -16.63 -12.20 0.62
C HIS A 113 -15.24 -11.61 0.87
N PRO A 114 -15.14 -10.45 1.55
CA PRO A 114 -13.85 -9.87 1.91
C PRO A 114 -12.99 -10.84 2.72
N TYR A 115 -11.73 -11.00 2.31
CA TYR A 115 -10.77 -11.86 3.01
C TYR A 115 -10.45 -11.33 4.39
N ALA A 116 -10.49 -12.20 5.38
CA ALA A 116 -10.04 -11.95 6.75
C ALA A 116 -8.55 -12.32 6.91
N GLU A 117 -7.95 -11.91 8.03
CA GLU A 117 -6.52 -12.12 8.29
C GLU A 117 -6.14 -13.59 8.46
N ASP A 118 -7.08 -14.43 8.87
CA ASP A 118 -6.94 -15.88 9.09
C ASP A 118 -7.32 -16.73 7.87
N ASP A 119 -7.78 -16.10 6.78
CA ASP A 119 -7.99 -16.82 5.53
C ASP A 119 -6.66 -17.31 4.93
N PRO A 120 -6.63 -18.53 4.36
CA PRO A 120 -5.41 -19.10 3.80
C PRO A 120 -4.90 -18.28 2.61
N THR A 121 -3.61 -18.03 2.59
CA THR A 121 -2.94 -17.37 1.47
C THR A 121 -2.65 -18.35 0.35
N HIS A 122 -2.83 -17.91 -0.89
CA HIS A 122 -2.51 -18.66 -2.10
C HIS A 122 -2.12 -17.70 -3.24
N PRO A 123 -0.89 -17.14 -3.21
CA PRO A 123 -0.45 -16.15 -4.19
C PRO A 123 -0.38 -16.72 -5.60
N LEU A 124 -0.77 -15.92 -6.61
CA LEU A 124 -0.91 -16.37 -7.99
C LEU A 124 0.28 -16.00 -8.91
N GLY A 125 1.24 -15.19 -8.45
CA GLY A 125 2.35 -14.71 -9.26
C GLY A 125 3.56 -14.28 -8.43
N ALA A 126 4.66 -13.97 -9.12
CA ALA A 126 5.97 -13.69 -8.53
C ALA A 126 5.93 -12.51 -7.53
N TYR A 127 5.25 -11.43 -7.87
CA TYR A 127 5.05 -10.30 -6.96
C TYR A 127 4.39 -10.74 -5.65
N ALA A 128 3.28 -11.46 -5.74
CA ALA A 128 2.51 -11.87 -4.57
C ALA A 128 3.29 -12.85 -3.69
N VAL A 129 4.01 -13.81 -4.30
CA VAL A 129 4.90 -14.74 -3.60
C VAL A 129 6.00 -13.97 -2.87
N SER A 130 6.65 -13.00 -3.54
CA SER A 130 7.71 -12.21 -2.91
C SER A 130 7.22 -11.38 -1.73
N LYS A 131 6.01 -10.79 -1.82
CA LYS A 131 5.39 -10.04 -0.72
C LYS A 131 5.04 -10.96 0.47
N LEU A 132 4.45 -12.13 0.21
CA LEU A 132 4.16 -13.11 1.26
C LEU A 132 5.42 -13.61 1.95
N ALA A 133 6.50 -13.86 1.20
CA ALA A 133 7.79 -14.23 1.79
C ALA A 133 8.33 -13.14 2.72
N GLY A 134 8.13 -11.86 2.40
CA GLY A 134 8.46 -10.74 3.29
C GLY A 134 7.68 -10.75 4.60
N GLU A 135 6.36 -11.05 4.56
CA GLU A 135 5.56 -11.22 5.78
C GLU A 135 6.14 -12.31 6.68
N LEU A 136 6.46 -13.47 6.08
CA LEU A 136 7.02 -14.61 6.80
C LEU A 136 8.40 -14.30 7.40
N TYR A 137 9.27 -13.59 6.67
CA TYR A 137 10.55 -13.15 7.23
C TYR A 137 10.36 -12.16 8.40
N ALA A 138 9.48 -11.20 8.28
CA ALA A 138 9.22 -10.25 9.36
C ALA A 138 8.74 -10.97 10.65
N GLN A 139 7.81 -11.91 10.51
CA GLN A 139 7.28 -12.73 11.62
C GLN A 139 8.32 -13.72 12.20
N ALA A 140 9.19 -14.27 11.35
CA ALA A 140 10.20 -15.23 11.80
C ALA A 140 11.28 -14.61 12.69
N TYR A 141 11.53 -13.31 12.56
CA TYR A 141 12.61 -12.63 13.26
C TYR A 141 12.16 -11.67 14.36
N LEU A 142 10.86 -11.31 14.39
CA LEU A 142 10.32 -10.31 15.32
C LEU A 142 9.01 -10.78 15.96
N ASP A 143 8.95 -10.80 17.28
CA ASP A 143 7.72 -11.10 18.03
C ASP A 143 6.73 -9.91 17.98
N ARG A 144 7.26 -8.69 17.94
CA ARG A 144 6.47 -7.44 17.87
C ARG A 144 6.61 -6.79 16.50
N VAL A 145 5.89 -7.32 15.52
CA VAL A 145 5.79 -6.78 14.16
C VAL A 145 4.33 -6.49 13.82
N LEU A 146 4.07 -5.34 13.21
CA LEU A 146 2.78 -5.02 12.61
C LEU A 146 2.89 -5.22 11.09
N ILE A 147 2.11 -6.17 10.56
CA ILE A 147 1.99 -6.38 9.11
C ILE A 147 0.63 -5.87 8.67
N VAL A 148 0.63 -5.00 7.67
CA VAL A 148 -0.59 -4.41 7.11
C VAL A 148 -0.74 -4.83 5.66
N ARG A 149 -1.71 -5.70 5.37
CA ARG A 149 -2.13 -5.96 3.99
C ARG A 149 -3.09 -4.87 3.54
N THR A 150 -2.85 -4.34 2.36
CA THR A 150 -3.69 -3.29 1.73
C THR A 150 -3.92 -3.60 0.26
N SER A 151 -4.83 -2.86 -0.39
CA SER A 151 -5.28 -3.12 -1.76
C SER A 151 -5.40 -1.82 -2.54
N GLY A 152 -5.01 -1.83 -3.82
CA GLY A 152 -5.34 -0.77 -4.78
C GLY A 152 -5.01 0.66 -4.33
N LEU A 153 -3.81 0.89 -3.81
CA LEU A 153 -3.41 2.14 -3.18
C LEU A 153 -3.49 3.35 -4.12
N PHE A 154 -4.12 4.42 -3.67
CA PHE A 154 -4.14 5.72 -4.34
C PHE A 154 -3.98 6.86 -3.34
N GLY A 155 -3.32 7.94 -3.78
CA GLY A 155 -3.02 9.09 -2.92
C GLY A 155 -2.47 10.27 -3.71
N PRO A 156 -2.42 11.48 -3.12
CA PRO A 156 -2.02 12.72 -3.78
C PRO A 156 -0.60 12.65 -4.35
N ARG A 157 0.29 11.92 -3.69
CA ARG A 157 1.68 11.71 -4.15
C ARG A 157 1.76 10.97 -5.48
N GLY A 158 0.70 10.28 -5.91
CA GLY A 158 0.61 9.69 -7.25
C GLY A 158 0.84 10.67 -8.38
N LEU A 159 0.54 11.96 -8.20
CA LEU A 159 0.85 13.04 -9.16
C LEU A 159 2.36 13.20 -9.41
N ALA A 160 3.19 12.96 -8.41
CA ALA A 160 4.62 13.17 -8.48
C ALA A 160 5.42 11.90 -8.82
N THR A 161 4.77 10.74 -8.92
CA THR A 161 5.41 9.49 -9.32
C THR A 161 5.26 9.24 -10.81
N ALA A 162 6.31 8.75 -11.48
CA ALA A 162 6.30 8.49 -12.92
C ALA A 162 5.16 7.56 -13.38
N ARG A 163 4.77 6.61 -12.52
CA ARG A 163 3.66 5.66 -12.78
C ARG A 163 2.29 6.25 -12.50
N GLY A 164 2.19 7.16 -11.56
CA GLY A 164 0.91 7.59 -11.02
C GLY A 164 0.22 6.48 -10.22
N ASN A 165 -1.09 6.61 -10.08
CA ASN A 165 -1.98 5.59 -9.55
C ASN A 165 -3.17 5.38 -10.50
N PHE A 166 -4.07 4.46 -10.16
CA PHE A 166 -5.23 4.17 -11.01
C PHE A 166 -6.12 5.39 -11.23
N VAL A 167 -6.29 6.26 -10.24
CA VAL A 167 -7.08 7.50 -10.37
C VAL A 167 -6.45 8.42 -11.41
N GLU A 168 -5.15 8.69 -11.32
CA GLU A 168 -4.44 9.53 -12.29
C GLU A 168 -4.39 8.91 -13.70
N LEU A 169 -4.30 7.58 -13.78
CA LEU A 169 -4.41 6.87 -15.06
C LEU A 169 -5.77 7.13 -15.70
N MET A 170 -6.86 6.97 -14.95
CA MET A 170 -8.23 7.21 -15.45
C MET A 170 -8.41 8.65 -15.89
N LEU A 171 -7.93 9.63 -15.11
CA LEU A 171 -8.01 11.04 -15.48
C LEU A 171 -7.24 11.36 -16.77
N ARG A 172 -6.04 10.82 -16.93
CA ARG A 172 -5.27 10.98 -18.19
C ARG A 172 -5.98 10.36 -19.39
N LEU A 173 -6.55 9.17 -19.23
CA LEU A 173 -7.29 8.50 -20.30
C LEU A 173 -8.56 9.28 -20.66
N ALA A 174 -9.25 9.90 -19.70
CA ALA A 174 -10.43 10.71 -19.96
C ALA A 174 -10.16 11.91 -20.88
N VAL A 175 -8.97 12.52 -20.79
CA VAL A 175 -8.55 13.63 -21.64
C VAL A 175 -8.26 13.19 -23.08
N SER A 176 -7.92 11.92 -23.30
CA SER A 176 -7.58 11.41 -24.65
C SER A 176 -8.76 11.33 -25.61
N GLY A 177 -10.00 11.37 -25.10
CA GLY A 177 -11.23 11.23 -25.88
C GLY A 177 -11.47 9.82 -26.44
N GLN A 178 -10.58 8.87 -26.18
CA GLN A 178 -10.73 7.48 -26.63
C GLN A 178 -11.58 6.64 -25.66
N PRO A 179 -12.27 5.59 -26.13
CA PRO A 179 -12.97 4.67 -25.26
C PRO A 179 -12.02 4.04 -24.21
N ILE A 180 -12.41 4.09 -22.95
CA ILE A 180 -11.65 3.53 -21.82
C ILE A 180 -12.25 2.18 -21.47
N ARG A 181 -11.45 1.11 -21.57
CA ARG A 181 -11.87 -0.24 -21.20
C ARG A 181 -11.31 -0.60 -19.83
N VAL A 182 -12.18 -1.00 -18.89
CA VAL A 182 -11.78 -1.39 -17.53
C VAL A 182 -12.44 -2.71 -17.17
N VAL A 183 -11.68 -3.60 -16.52
CA VAL A 183 -12.18 -4.91 -16.10
C VAL A 183 -13.27 -4.78 -15.04
N GLU A 184 -14.37 -5.49 -15.22
CA GLU A 184 -15.51 -5.51 -14.30
C GLU A 184 -15.51 -6.75 -13.39
N ASP A 185 -14.83 -7.81 -13.83
CA ASP A 185 -14.77 -9.10 -13.15
C ASP A 185 -13.62 -9.20 -12.11
N HIS A 186 -12.95 -8.10 -11.79
CA HIS A 186 -11.97 -7.99 -10.72
C HIS A 186 -12.46 -7.03 -9.64
N VAL A 187 -12.58 -7.52 -8.41
CA VAL A 187 -13.08 -6.80 -7.24
C VAL A 187 -11.98 -6.64 -6.20
N ALA A 188 -11.80 -5.44 -5.69
CA ALA A 188 -10.78 -5.08 -4.71
C ALA A 188 -11.33 -4.11 -3.65
N SER A 189 -10.47 -3.63 -2.76
CA SER A 189 -10.77 -2.56 -1.78
C SER A 189 -9.82 -1.38 -2.00
N PRO A 190 -9.97 -0.54 -3.04
CA PRO A 190 -9.05 0.57 -3.30
C PRO A 190 -8.91 1.48 -2.09
N THR A 191 -7.66 1.70 -1.66
CA THR A 191 -7.33 2.30 -0.35
C THR A 191 -6.67 3.67 -0.51
N PHE A 192 -7.19 4.66 0.21
CA PHE A 192 -6.65 6.02 0.22
C PHE A 192 -5.43 6.10 1.13
N ALA A 193 -4.26 6.45 0.58
CA ALA A 193 -2.97 6.41 1.26
C ALA A 193 -2.91 7.24 2.55
N PRO A 194 -3.45 8.48 2.63
CA PRO A 194 -3.50 9.24 3.88
C PRO A 194 -4.23 8.52 5.01
N LEU A 195 -5.38 7.89 4.71
CA LEU A 195 -6.14 7.14 5.71
C LEU A 195 -5.43 5.85 6.11
N LEU A 196 -4.81 5.15 5.16
CA LEU A 196 -3.97 3.98 5.45
C LEU A 196 -2.83 4.36 6.41
N ALA A 197 -2.12 5.45 6.13
CA ALA A 197 -1.04 5.94 7.00
C ALA A 197 -1.56 6.24 8.42
N ALA A 198 -2.66 7.00 8.54
CA ALA A 198 -3.26 7.35 9.83
C ALA A 198 -3.65 6.11 10.63
N ARG A 199 -4.40 5.17 10.03
CA ARG A 199 -4.85 3.92 10.70
C ARG A 199 -3.69 3.01 11.07
N THR A 200 -2.64 2.95 10.24
CA THR A 200 -1.43 2.17 10.55
C THR A 200 -0.69 2.74 11.76
N ILE A 201 -0.55 4.06 11.84
CA ILE A 201 0.08 4.71 12.99
C ILE A 201 -0.80 4.53 14.24
N ASP A 202 -2.14 4.61 14.13
CA ASP A 202 -3.04 4.34 15.24
C ASP A 202 -2.86 2.90 15.80
N LEU A 203 -2.68 1.89 14.92
CA LEU A 203 -2.37 0.52 15.34
C LEU A 203 -1.02 0.43 16.04
N ALA A 204 0.01 1.07 15.49
CA ALA A 204 1.35 1.09 16.08
C ALA A 204 1.38 1.80 17.44
N ASP A 205 0.63 2.90 17.61
CA ASP A 205 0.51 3.65 18.85
C ASP A 205 -0.23 2.86 19.94
N ARG A 206 -1.16 1.99 19.55
CA ARG A 206 -1.88 1.06 20.45
C ARG A 206 -1.12 -0.23 20.72
N GLU A 207 0.07 -0.38 20.16
CA GLU A 207 0.88 -1.61 20.23
C GLU A 207 0.09 -2.86 19.75
N ALA A 208 -0.75 -2.68 18.73
CA ALA A 208 -1.52 -3.74 18.11
C ALA A 208 -0.64 -4.51 17.10
N TRP A 209 0.10 -5.49 17.60
CA TRP A 209 1.02 -6.30 16.79
C TRP A 209 0.31 -7.45 16.08
N GLY A 210 0.99 -7.99 15.06
CA GLY A 210 0.51 -9.08 14.22
C GLY A 210 0.00 -8.60 12.86
N LEU A 211 -0.76 -9.46 12.20
CA LEU A 211 -1.32 -9.20 10.87
C LEU A 211 -2.65 -8.46 10.96
N PHE A 212 -2.78 -7.38 10.20
CA PHE A 212 -4.01 -6.60 10.02
C PHE A 212 -4.29 -6.35 8.56
N HIS A 213 -5.56 -6.27 8.21
CA HIS A 213 -6.03 -5.77 6.93
C HIS A 213 -6.49 -4.31 7.08
N ILE A 214 -6.06 -3.46 6.13
CA ILE A 214 -6.58 -2.10 5.96
C ILE A 214 -6.84 -1.91 4.47
N GLY A 215 -8.05 -2.25 4.04
CA GLY A 215 -8.57 -2.00 2.70
C GLY A 215 -9.44 -0.74 2.66
N GLY A 216 -9.85 -0.28 1.49
CA GLY A 216 -10.93 0.70 1.35
C GLY A 216 -12.25 0.16 1.92
N GLY A 217 -13.28 1.01 2.06
CA GLY A 217 -14.48 0.69 2.82
C GLY A 217 -15.21 -0.58 2.33
N ALA A 218 -15.80 -0.53 1.14
CA ALA A 218 -16.55 -1.66 0.58
C ALA A 218 -15.85 -2.28 -0.63
N PRO A 219 -16.06 -3.59 -0.91
CA PRO A 219 -15.63 -4.19 -2.15
C PRO A 219 -16.19 -3.47 -3.37
N ILE A 220 -15.35 -3.23 -4.38
CA ILE A 220 -15.75 -2.56 -5.61
C ILE A 220 -14.99 -3.14 -6.81
N SER A 221 -15.64 -3.29 -7.98
CA SER A 221 -14.92 -3.67 -9.19
C SER A 221 -14.09 -2.48 -9.72
N TRP A 222 -13.01 -2.77 -10.45
CA TRP A 222 -12.19 -1.72 -11.06
C TRP A 222 -13.00 -0.86 -12.03
N PHE A 223 -13.98 -1.44 -12.74
CA PHE A 223 -14.90 -0.71 -13.59
C PHE A 223 -15.77 0.27 -12.77
N GLN A 224 -16.36 -0.20 -11.67
CA GLN A 224 -17.15 0.66 -10.80
C GLN A 224 -16.30 1.74 -10.13
N PHE A 225 -15.05 1.41 -9.76
CA PHE A 225 -14.11 2.38 -9.23
C PHE A 225 -13.79 3.48 -10.25
N ALA A 226 -13.50 3.11 -11.52
CA ALA A 226 -13.30 4.07 -12.61
C ALA A 226 -14.52 4.97 -12.81
N ARG A 227 -15.73 4.38 -12.80
CA ARG A 227 -16.99 5.15 -12.88
C ARG A 227 -17.12 6.17 -11.74
N THR A 228 -16.85 5.75 -10.50
CA THR A 228 -16.91 6.64 -9.34
C THR A 228 -15.87 7.77 -9.43
N ILE A 229 -14.66 7.48 -9.93
CA ILE A 229 -13.63 8.50 -10.20
C ILE A 229 -14.18 9.57 -11.15
N PHE A 230 -14.79 9.17 -12.27
CA PHE A 230 -15.33 10.12 -13.25
C PHE A 230 -16.52 10.91 -12.72
N GLU A 231 -17.39 10.26 -11.95
CA GLU A 231 -18.52 10.94 -11.29
C GLU A 231 -18.05 12.05 -10.33
N VAL A 232 -17.07 11.73 -9.45
CA VAL A 232 -16.52 12.71 -8.50
C VAL A 232 -15.73 13.81 -9.22
N ALA A 233 -15.02 13.47 -10.30
CA ALA A 233 -14.29 14.44 -11.12
C ALA A 233 -15.20 15.30 -12.03
N GLY A 234 -16.52 15.00 -12.14
CA GLY A 234 -17.43 15.68 -13.05
C GLY A 234 -17.16 15.39 -14.53
N LEU A 235 -16.50 14.25 -14.84
CA LEU A 235 -16.14 13.84 -16.21
C LEU A 235 -17.11 12.80 -16.75
N LYS A 236 -17.28 12.74 -18.06
CA LYS A 236 -18.17 11.79 -18.75
C LYS A 236 -17.49 11.16 -19.97
N PRO A 237 -16.35 10.46 -19.78
CA PRO A 237 -15.72 9.75 -20.90
C PRO A 237 -16.53 8.54 -21.33
N MET A 238 -16.23 7.98 -22.51
CA MET A 238 -16.77 6.69 -22.92
C MET A 238 -16.09 5.57 -22.13
N LEU A 239 -16.72 5.12 -21.04
CA LEU A 239 -16.24 4.02 -20.20
C LEU A 239 -16.95 2.72 -20.59
N LEU A 240 -16.19 1.68 -20.91
CA LEU A 240 -16.67 0.36 -21.32
C LEU A 240 -16.18 -0.71 -20.36
N ALA A 241 -17.08 -1.59 -19.94
CA ALA A 241 -16.70 -2.76 -19.18
C ALA A 241 -15.98 -3.76 -20.10
N THR A 242 -14.99 -4.45 -19.55
CA THR A 242 -14.30 -5.59 -20.18
C THR A 242 -14.03 -6.66 -19.12
N SER A 243 -13.51 -7.80 -19.52
CA SER A 243 -13.16 -8.91 -18.63
C SER A 243 -11.68 -9.25 -18.71
N GLU A 244 -11.16 -9.96 -17.71
CA GLU A 244 -9.80 -10.51 -17.72
C GLU A 244 -9.52 -11.33 -18.99
N ARG A 245 -10.55 -12.03 -19.51
CA ARG A 245 -10.42 -12.83 -20.73
C ARG A 245 -10.07 -12.00 -21.96
N GLU A 246 -10.59 -10.78 -22.03
CA GLU A 246 -10.36 -9.84 -23.15
C GLU A 246 -9.15 -8.94 -22.91
N TYR A 247 -8.88 -8.58 -21.64
CA TYR A 247 -7.75 -7.75 -21.23
C TYR A 247 -6.75 -8.58 -20.44
N ARG A 248 -5.91 -9.33 -21.16
CA ARG A 248 -4.89 -10.18 -20.53
C ARG A 248 -3.68 -9.36 -20.09
N THR A 249 -3.21 -9.63 -18.88
CA THR A 249 -1.95 -9.12 -18.32
C THR A 249 -0.97 -10.28 -18.16
N ARG A 250 0.33 -9.98 -18.01
CA ARG A 250 1.37 -11.02 -17.82
C ARG A 250 1.18 -11.72 -16.47
N ALA A 251 1.07 -10.94 -15.40
CA ALA A 251 0.78 -11.48 -14.10
C ALA A 251 -0.70 -11.86 -13.94
N ARG A 252 -0.93 -13.01 -13.32
CA ARG A 252 -2.26 -13.40 -12.86
C ARG A 252 -2.66 -12.54 -11.67
N ARG A 253 -3.89 -12.07 -11.66
CA ARG A 253 -4.45 -11.27 -10.58
C ARG A 253 -5.64 -12.00 -9.94
N PRO A 254 -5.82 -11.94 -8.60
CA PRO A 254 -7.03 -12.49 -7.99
C PRO A 254 -8.27 -11.76 -8.48
N LYS A 255 -9.32 -12.51 -8.86
CA LYS A 255 -10.59 -11.91 -9.31
C LYS A 255 -11.32 -11.20 -8.19
N TYR A 256 -11.17 -11.68 -6.99
CA TYR A 256 -11.71 -11.06 -5.79
C TYR A 256 -10.58 -10.95 -4.75
N SER A 257 -10.18 -9.75 -4.39
CA SER A 257 -9.14 -9.52 -3.39
C SER A 257 -9.52 -8.47 -2.34
N ALA A 258 -10.80 -8.15 -2.23
CA ALA A 258 -11.26 -7.21 -1.23
C ALA A 258 -10.93 -7.72 0.19
N LEU A 259 -10.48 -6.83 1.05
CA LEU A 259 -10.05 -7.12 2.41
C LEU A 259 -11.12 -6.75 3.44
N SER A 260 -11.25 -7.55 4.47
CA SER A 260 -12.08 -7.26 5.63
C SER A 260 -11.32 -6.38 6.62
N ASN A 261 -11.91 -5.28 7.06
CA ASN A 261 -11.37 -4.39 8.08
C ASN A 261 -11.84 -4.77 9.52
N ALA A 262 -12.58 -5.85 9.67
CA ALA A 262 -13.24 -6.21 10.92
C ALA A 262 -12.28 -6.36 12.11
N LYS A 263 -11.03 -6.81 11.90
CA LYS A 263 -10.03 -6.90 12.97
C LYS A 263 -9.57 -5.52 13.41
N MET A 264 -9.32 -4.61 12.49
CA MET A 264 -8.97 -3.22 12.78
C MET A 264 -10.09 -2.53 13.58
N GLU A 265 -11.34 -2.72 13.18
CA GLU A 265 -12.50 -2.15 13.88
C GLU A 265 -12.68 -2.74 15.29
N ARG A 266 -12.44 -4.05 15.47
CA ARG A 266 -12.50 -4.71 16.80
C ARG A 266 -11.49 -4.15 17.81
N VAL A 267 -10.35 -3.63 17.35
CA VAL A 267 -9.40 -2.94 18.24
C VAL A 267 -9.74 -1.46 18.46
N GLY A 268 -10.91 -1.03 18.02
CA GLY A 268 -11.48 0.29 18.31
C GLY A 268 -11.01 1.40 17.36
N LEU A 269 -10.63 1.06 16.12
CA LEU A 269 -10.40 2.06 15.07
C LEU A 269 -11.68 2.27 14.26
N ASP A 270 -11.89 3.52 13.81
CA ASP A 270 -13.02 3.84 12.95
C ASP A 270 -12.97 3.10 11.62
N PRO A 271 -14.13 2.71 11.07
CA PRO A 271 -14.22 2.10 9.75
C PRO A 271 -13.55 2.94 8.65
N MET A 272 -13.05 2.27 7.64
CA MET A 272 -12.60 2.96 6.42
C MET A 272 -13.81 3.52 5.67
N PRO A 273 -13.75 4.77 5.19
CA PRO A 273 -14.91 5.41 4.54
C PRO A 273 -15.24 4.74 3.19
N PRO A 274 -16.47 4.92 2.70
CA PRO A 274 -16.82 4.54 1.35
C PRO A 274 -15.88 5.17 0.32
N VAL A 275 -15.62 4.46 -0.79
CA VAL A 275 -14.66 4.87 -1.82
C VAL A 275 -14.96 6.26 -2.40
N ARG A 276 -16.24 6.64 -2.51
CA ARG A 276 -16.64 7.99 -2.97
C ARG A 276 -16.08 9.07 -2.03
N GLN A 277 -16.26 8.93 -0.74
CA GLN A 277 -15.75 9.88 0.26
C GLN A 277 -14.21 9.95 0.24
N ALA A 278 -13.54 8.81 0.08
CA ALA A 278 -12.09 8.75 -0.08
C ALA A 278 -11.62 9.49 -1.35
N LEU A 279 -12.35 9.37 -2.45
CA LEU A 279 -12.08 10.10 -3.70
C LEU A 279 -12.34 11.60 -3.56
N GLU A 280 -13.39 12.01 -2.86
CA GLU A 280 -13.66 13.44 -2.57
C GLU A 280 -12.47 14.06 -1.79
N GLY A 281 -11.96 13.34 -0.77
CA GLY A 281 -10.74 13.72 -0.07
C GLY A 281 -9.52 13.81 -0.99
N TYR A 282 -9.34 12.80 -1.85
CA TYR A 282 -8.29 12.79 -2.86
C TYR A 282 -8.34 14.01 -3.78
N PHE A 283 -9.50 14.34 -4.35
CA PHE A 283 -9.65 15.49 -5.26
C PHE A 283 -9.44 16.82 -4.53
N ALA A 284 -9.86 16.94 -3.29
CA ALA A 284 -9.59 18.13 -2.47
C ALA A 284 -8.07 18.36 -2.27
N GLU A 285 -7.32 17.30 -1.92
CA GLU A 285 -5.85 17.38 -1.77
C GLU A 285 -5.15 17.61 -3.13
N ARG A 286 -5.62 16.94 -4.19
CA ARG A 286 -5.11 17.12 -5.55
C ARG A 286 -5.22 18.56 -6.03
N SER A 287 -6.37 19.20 -5.78
CA SER A 287 -6.59 20.61 -6.16
C SER A 287 -5.63 21.55 -5.46
N ARG A 288 -5.33 21.33 -4.17
CA ARG A 288 -4.34 22.11 -3.41
C ARG A 288 -2.93 21.94 -3.99
N ALA A 289 -2.54 20.70 -4.33
CA ALA A 289 -1.23 20.40 -4.91
C ALA A 289 -1.03 21.08 -6.28
N VAL A 290 -2.07 21.16 -7.10
CA VAL A 290 -2.03 21.80 -8.43
C VAL A 290 -2.06 23.33 -8.32
N SER A 291 -2.79 23.89 -7.34
CA SER A 291 -2.88 25.35 -7.14
C SER A 291 -1.66 25.95 -6.42
N GLY A 292 -0.71 25.13 -5.95
CA GLY A 292 0.48 25.62 -5.23
C GLY A 292 0.20 26.21 -3.85
N THR A 293 -0.99 25.99 -3.30
CA THR A 293 -1.36 26.48 -1.96
C THR A 293 -0.82 25.50 -0.91
N PRO A 294 0.06 25.95 0.01
CA PRO A 294 0.55 25.09 1.10
C PRO A 294 -0.60 24.67 2.03
N ALA A 295 -0.46 23.49 2.61
CA ALA A 295 -1.41 22.89 3.56
C ALA A 295 -1.30 23.53 4.95
#